data_88acbd7bb4c33d8113c399176a4cfcae
#
_entry.id   88acbd7bb4c33d8113c399176a4cfcae
#
_cell.length_a   1.000
_cell.length_b   1.000
_cell.length_c   1.000
_cell.angle_alpha   90.00
_cell.angle_beta   90.00
_cell.angle_gamma   90.00
#
_symmetry.space_group_name_H-M   'P 1'
#
loop_
_entity.id
_entity.type
_entity.pdbx_description
1 polymer ?
#
loop_
_entity_poly.entity_id
_entity_poly.type
_entity_poly.pdbx_seq_one_letter_code
_entity_poly.pdbx_strand_id
1 'polypeptide(L)'
;MRIFLDANVLFSAAGAESATRALLDIVLLHAEAVTNEHAWEEARRNVERKRSHLTAALNNLKPEIEFSEKFKEMDYPVLPDKDQPIIGGAVASRCTHLWTGDKRHFGPLYGRSIQGVKIVSGVMLADEISAKGW
;
A
#
# COMPACT_ATOMS: atom_id res chain seq x y z
N MET A 1 2.94 -13.96 1.00
CA MET A 1 2.88 -12.63 0.35
C MET A 1 3.45 -11.56 1.25
N ARG A 2 4.21 -10.67 0.69
CA ARG A 2 4.59 -9.40 1.32
C ARG A 2 3.98 -8.27 0.48
N ILE A 3 3.14 -7.46 1.08
CA ILE A 3 2.33 -6.48 0.36
C ILE A 3 2.69 -5.08 0.85
N PHE A 4 3.22 -4.28 -0.06
CA PHE A 4 3.51 -2.88 0.22
C PHE A 4 2.24 -2.05 0.10
N LEU A 5 1.96 -1.24 1.12
CA LEU A 5 0.77 -0.39 1.19
C LEU A 5 1.13 1.04 0.79
N ASP A 6 0.51 1.53 -0.29
CA ASP A 6 0.64 2.93 -0.69
C ASP A 6 -0.18 3.84 0.25
N ALA A 7 0.10 5.12 0.21
CA ALA A 7 -0.52 6.12 1.08
C ALA A 7 -2.05 6.13 0.98
N ASN A 8 -2.61 6.03 -0.22
CA ASN A 8 -4.06 6.03 -0.40
C ASN A 8 -4.73 4.80 0.21
N VAL A 9 -4.06 3.66 0.25
CA VAL A 9 -4.55 2.45 0.93
C VAL A 9 -4.58 2.68 2.44
N LEU A 10 -3.52 3.22 3.01
CA LEU A 10 -3.46 3.57 4.43
C LEU A 10 -4.56 4.59 4.80
N PHE A 11 -4.73 5.61 3.98
CA PHE A 11 -5.78 6.62 4.15
C PHE A 11 -7.18 5.99 4.18
N SER A 12 -7.48 5.13 3.22
CA SER A 12 -8.79 4.47 3.15
C SER A 12 -9.00 3.47 4.29
N ALA A 13 -7.95 2.76 4.69
CA ALA A 13 -8.00 1.78 5.77
C ALA A 13 -8.20 2.41 7.15
N ALA A 14 -7.91 3.70 7.31
CA ALA A 14 -8.19 4.42 8.55
C ALA A 14 -9.68 4.46 8.88
N GLY A 15 -10.56 4.39 7.88
CA GLY A 15 -11.99 4.26 8.09
C GLY A 15 -12.35 2.80 8.41
N ALA A 16 -12.82 2.53 9.63
CA ALA A 16 -13.05 1.18 10.14
C ALA A 16 -14.05 0.35 9.32
N GLU A 17 -14.96 1.01 8.61
CA GLU A 17 -16.03 0.35 7.83
C GLU A 17 -15.72 0.30 6.33
N SER A 18 -14.54 0.75 5.91
CA SER A 18 -14.18 0.75 4.50
C SER A 18 -13.90 -0.67 4.00
N ALA A 19 -14.16 -0.90 2.71
CA ALA A 19 -13.78 -2.14 2.05
C ALA A 19 -12.26 -2.37 2.07
N THR A 20 -11.50 -1.29 1.98
CA THR A 20 -10.04 -1.33 2.09
C THR A 20 -9.59 -1.86 3.45
N ARG A 21 -10.23 -1.42 4.55
CA ARG A 21 -9.92 -1.91 5.90
C ARG A 21 -10.25 -3.39 6.02
N ALA A 22 -11.41 -3.82 5.52
CA ALA A 22 -11.79 -5.23 5.54
C ALA A 22 -10.77 -6.11 4.82
N LEU A 23 -10.29 -5.66 3.65
CA LEU A 23 -9.27 -6.38 2.90
C LEU A 23 -7.93 -6.37 3.65
N LEU A 24 -7.54 -5.23 4.23
CA LEU A 24 -6.32 -5.14 5.02
C LEU A 24 -6.35 -6.08 6.22
N ASP A 25 -7.49 -6.21 6.89
CA ASP A 25 -7.62 -7.13 8.02
C ASP A 25 -7.33 -8.58 7.61
N ILE A 26 -7.77 -8.98 6.42
CA ILE A 26 -7.45 -10.31 5.87
C ILE A 26 -5.96 -10.44 5.57
N VAL A 27 -5.37 -9.41 4.97
CA VAL A 27 -3.93 -9.37 4.68
C VAL A 27 -3.13 -9.54 5.98
N LEU A 28 -3.49 -8.82 7.04
CA LEU A 28 -2.78 -8.87 8.32
C LEU A 28 -2.84 -10.25 8.97
N LEU A 29 -3.88 -11.03 8.72
CA LEU A 29 -4.02 -12.39 9.24
C LEU A 29 -3.16 -13.41 8.47
N HIS A 30 -2.94 -13.22 7.20
CA HIS A 30 -2.40 -14.26 6.32
C HIS A 30 -1.11 -13.89 5.60
N ALA A 31 -0.73 -12.62 5.61
CA ALA A 31 0.40 -12.10 4.86
C ALA A 31 1.16 -11.05 5.68
N GLU A 32 2.19 -10.49 5.09
CA GLU A 32 2.95 -9.40 5.69
C GLU A 32 2.58 -8.08 5.01
N ALA A 33 2.16 -7.10 5.80
CA ALA A 33 1.92 -5.74 5.32
C ALA A 33 3.16 -4.89 5.59
N VAL A 34 3.63 -4.18 4.57
CA VAL A 34 4.85 -3.37 4.60
C VAL A 34 4.52 -1.97 4.11
N THR A 35 5.15 -0.95 4.66
CA THR A 35 5.11 0.41 4.14
C THR A 35 6.44 1.10 4.44
N ASN A 36 6.54 2.38 4.11
CA ASN A 36 7.70 3.21 4.48
C ASN A 36 7.24 4.56 5.01
N GLU A 37 8.19 5.33 5.52
CA GLU A 37 7.88 6.67 6.07
C GLU A 37 7.30 7.60 5.02
N HIS A 38 7.74 7.49 3.78
CA HIS A 38 7.20 8.32 2.68
C HIS A 38 5.69 8.13 2.51
N ALA A 39 5.25 6.88 2.39
CA ALA A 39 3.83 6.54 2.25
C ALA A 39 3.05 6.89 3.51
N TRP A 40 3.61 6.57 4.68
CA TRP A 40 2.96 6.84 5.97
C TRP A 40 2.73 8.32 6.20
N GLU A 41 3.74 9.16 5.97
CA GLU A 41 3.63 10.60 6.17
C GLU A 41 2.63 11.24 5.21
N GLU A 42 2.56 10.79 3.97
CA GLU A 42 1.55 11.26 3.03
C GLU A 42 0.14 10.90 3.53
N ALA A 43 -0.05 9.65 3.98
CA ALA A 43 -1.33 9.21 4.53
C ALA A 43 -1.71 10.01 5.78
N ARG A 44 -0.76 10.21 6.68
CA ARG A 44 -0.98 10.98 7.91
C ARG A 44 -1.42 12.41 7.61
N ARG A 45 -0.72 13.09 6.72
CA ARG A 45 -1.08 14.46 6.31
C ARG A 45 -2.48 14.52 5.70
N ASN A 46 -2.82 13.55 4.86
CA ASN A 46 -4.13 13.51 4.21
C ASN A 46 -5.25 13.23 5.21
N VAL A 47 -5.03 12.34 6.17
CA VAL A 47 -6.00 12.08 7.24
C VAL A 47 -6.22 13.35 8.08
N GLU A 48 -5.14 13.99 8.54
CA GLU A 48 -5.24 15.21 9.34
C GLU A 48 -5.99 16.32 8.61
N ARG A 49 -5.75 16.45 7.31
CA ARG A 49 -6.36 17.52 6.51
C ARG A 49 -7.82 17.26 6.16
N LYS A 50 -8.16 16.03 5.82
CA LYS A 50 -9.47 15.69 5.24
C LYS A 50 -10.40 14.95 6.19
N ARG A 51 -9.84 14.18 7.13
CA ARG A 51 -10.58 13.28 8.01
C ARG A 51 -9.91 13.21 9.38
N SER A 52 -9.70 14.37 10.01
CA SER A 52 -8.93 14.46 11.27
C SER A 52 -9.45 13.57 12.40
N HIS A 53 -10.75 13.25 12.40
CA HIS A 53 -11.35 12.34 13.37
C HIS A 53 -10.84 10.89 13.25
N LEU A 54 -10.14 10.55 12.16
CA LEU A 54 -9.58 9.22 11.95
C LEU A 54 -8.09 9.11 12.30
N THR A 55 -7.48 10.17 12.84
CA THR A 55 -6.05 10.17 13.18
C THR A 55 -5.69 9.04 14.15
N ALA A 56 -6.48 8.83 15.18
CA ALA A 56 -6.25 7.75 16.16
C ALA A 56 -6.38 6.37 15.49
N ALA A 57 -7.38 6.20 14.61
CA ALA A 57 -7.58 4.94 13.88
C ALA A 57 -6.40 4.62 12.96
N LEU A 58 -5.86 5.62 12.27
CA LEU A 58 -4.66 5.44 11.47
C LEU A 58 -3.48 5.01 12.34
N ASN A 59 -3.24 5.72 13.45
CA ASN A 59 -2.13 5.41 14.34
C ASN A 59 -2.22 4.00 14.94
N ASN A 60 -3.43 3.49 15.14
CA ASN A 60 -3.65 2.13 15.65
C ASN A 60 -3.25 1.04 14.64
N LEU A 61 -3.11 1.37 13.37
CA LEU A 61 -2.61 0.42 12.36
C LEU A 61 -1.09 0.25 12.42
N LYS A 62 -0.38 1.26 12.94
CA LYS A 62 1.08 1.30 12.86
C LYS A 62 1.79 0.07 13.43
N PRO A 63 1.42 -0.46 14.61
CA PRO A 63 2.09 -1.63 15.17
C PRO A 63 1.92 -2.91 14.37
N GLU A 64 0.91 -2.98 13.48
CA GLU A 64 0.60 -4.17 12.70
C GLU A 64 1.30 -4.18 11.34
N ILE A 65 1.97 -3.10 10.98
CA ILE A 65 2.60 -2.91 9.67
C ILE A 65 4.11 -2.82 9.85
N GLU A 66 4.86 -3.55 9.04
CA GLU A 66 6.32 -3.44 9.01
C GLU A 66 6.71 -2.13 8.33
N PHE A 67 7.49 -1.29 9.01
CA PHE A 67 8.07 -0.08 8.44
C PHE A 67 9.47 -0.40 7.91
N SER A 68 9.62 -0.39 6.61
CA SER A 68 10.91 -0.66 5.98
C SER A 68 11.67 0.64 5.71
N GLU A 69 12.95 0.65 6.08
CA GLU A 69 13.88 1.73 5.74
C GLU A 69 14.64 1.42 4.44
N LYS A 70 14.42 0.25 3.86
CA LYS A 70 15.10 -0.15 2.64
C LYS A 70 14.57 0.65 1.47
N PHE A 71 15.49 1.09 0.62
CA PHE A 71 15.17 1.93 -0.51
C PHE A 71 16.04 1.55 -1.71
N LYS A 72 15.42 1.52 -2.88
CA LYS A 72 16.10 1.42 -4.16
C LYS A 72 15.72 2.64 -4.99
N GLU A 73 16.72 3.35 -5.49
CA GLU A 73 16.49 4.46 -6.41
C GLU A 73 15.86 3.91 -7.70
N MET A 74 14.71 4.47 -8.07
CA MET A 74 13.95 4.06 -9.23
C MET A 74 13.74 5.27 -10.14
N ASP A 75 13.78 5.03 -11.43
CA ASP A 75 13.46 6.02 -12.45
C ASP A 75 12.54 5.36 -13.48
N TYR A 76 11.37 4.94 -13.00
CA TYR A 76 10.40 4.28 -13.86
C TYR A 76 9.66 5.32 -14.70
N PRO A 77 9.75 5.26 -16.04
CA PRO A 77 9.39 6.39 -16.91
C PRO A 77 7.95 6.87 -16.83
N VAL A 78 7.01 6.00 -16.47
CA VAL A 78 5.58 6.34 -16.44
C VAL A 78 5.11 6.84 -15.07
N LEU A 79 6.00 6.87 -14.07
CA LEU A 79 5.65 7.31 -12.71
C LEU A 79 6.23 8.70 -12.43
N PRO A 80 5.44 9.60 -11.81
CA PRO A 80 5.98 10.87 -11.30
C PRO A 80 7.07 10.64 -10.26
N ASP A 81 7.94 11.63 -10.08
CA ASP A 81 9.04 11.56 -9.12
C ASP A 81 8.56 11.24 -7.70
N LYS A 82 7.41 11.76 -7.30
CA LYS A 82 6.84 11.53 -5.97
C LYS A 82 6.45 10.07 -5.71
N ASP A 83 6.22 9.28 -6.76
CA ASP A 83 5.83 7.87 -6.67
C ASP A 83 7.02 6.92 -6.79
N GLN A 84 8.20 7.42 -7.19
CA GLN A 84 9.42 6.61 -7.25
C GLN A 84 9.80 6.01 -5.89
N PRO A 85 9.69 6.72 -4.75
CA PRO A 85 9.96 6.12 -3.44
C PRO A 85 9.00 5.00 -3.05
N ILE A 86 7.79 4.98 -3.60
CA ILE A 86 6.81 3.92 -3.35
C ILE A 86 7.26 2.63 -4.02
N ILE A 87 7.51 2.68 -5.33
CA ILE A 87 7.99 1.49 -6.05
C ILE A 87 9.38 1.07 -5.59
N GLY A 88 10.26 2.03 -5.33
CA GLY A 88 11.61 1.77 -4.82
C GLY A 88 11.61 1.10 -3.45
N GLY A 89 10.72 1.53 -2.57
CA GLY A 89 10.52 0.91 -1.26
C GLY A 89 10.00 -0.52 -1.36
N ALA A 90 9.02 -0.75 -2.22
CA ALA A 90 8.45 -2.07 -2.43
C ALA A 90 9.48 -3.06 -3.00
N VAL A 91 10.26 -2.62 -3.99
CA VAL A 91 11.32 -3.45 -4.60
C VAL A 91 12.40 -3.77 -3.58
N ALA A 92 12.93 -2.76 -2.88
CA ALA A 92 14.01 -2.95 -1.91
C ALA A 92 13.59 -3.80 -0.72
N SER A 93 12.32 -3.74 -0.33
CA SER A 93 11.76 -4.54 0.77
C SER A 93 11.35 -5.94 0.35
N ARG A 94 11.61 -6.32 -0.90
CA ARG A 94 11.28 -7.64 -1.46
C ARG A 94 9.79 -7.98 -1.35
N CYS A 95 8.94 -6.99 -1.57
CA CYS A 95 7.50 -7.22 -1.60
C CYS A 95 7.11 -8.01 -2.85
N THR A 96 6.08 -8.84 -2.72
CA THR A 96 5.50 -9.56 -3.86
C THR A 96 4.49 -8.69 -4.59
N HIS A 97 3.87 -7.76 -3.88
CA HIS A 97 2.83 -6.88 -4.40
C HIS A 97 3.02 -5.45 -3.91
N LEU A 98 2.62 -4.51 -4.75
CA LEU A 98 2.34 -3.12 -4.34
C LEU A 98 0.84 -2.91 -4.49
N TRP A 99 0.17 -2.67 -3.36
CA TRP A 99 -1.26 -2.38 -3.33
C TRP A 99 -1.46 -0.86 -3.34
N THR A 100 -2.09 -0.37 -4.38
CA THR A 100 -2.36 1.06 -4.56
C THR A 100 -3.74 1.28 -5.16
N GLY A 101 -4.43 2.32 -4.68
CA GLY A 101 -5.68 2.80 -5.24
C GLY A 101 -5.51 3.97 -6.20
N ASP A 102 -4.28 4.39 -6.48
CA ASP A 102 -3.98 5.50 -7.38
C ASP A 102 -4.08 5.08 -8.85
N LYS A 103 -5.30 5.13 -9.39
CA LYS A 103 -5.57 4.77 -10.77
C LYS A 103 -4.90 5.70 -11.78
N ARG A 104 -4.67 6.95 -11.39
CA ARG A 104 -4.10 7.95 -12.30
C ARG A 104 -2.66 7.64 -12.63
N HIS A 105 -1.83 7.35 -11.61
CA HIS A 105 -0.41 7.12 -11.79
C HIS A 105 -0.06 5.65 -11.96
N PHE A 106 -0.68 4.77 -11.16
CA PHE A 106 -0.40 3.34 -11.19
C PHE A 106 -1.38 2.52 -12.04
N GLY A 107 -2.53 3.08 -12.42
CA GLY A 107 -3.53 2.36 -13.22
C GLY A 107 -2.97 1.69 -14.47
N PRO A 108 -2.13 2.38 -15.27
CA PRO A 108 -1.51 1.76 -16.46
C PRO A 108 -0.60 0.57 -16.14
N LEU A 109 -0.18 0.43 -14.89
CA LEU A 109 0.73 -0.63 -14.44
C LEU A 109 0.01 -1.78 -13.75
N TYR A 110 -1.30 -1.68 -13.52
CA TYR A 110 -2.05 -2.74 -12.85
C TYR A 110 -1.88 -4.08 -13.57
N GLY A 111 -1.54 -5.11 -12.80
CA GLY A 111 -1.27 -6.44 -13.29
C GLY A 111 0.15 -6.67 -13.79
N ARG A 112 0.95 -5.61 -13.93
CA ARG A 112 2.35 -5.72 -14.34
C ARG A 112 3.24 -5.95 -13.13
N SER A 113 4.36 -6.65 -13.37
CA SER A 113 5.40 -6.82 -12.36
C SER A 113 6.62 -5.96 -12.70
N ILE A 114 7.09 -5.22 -11.71
CA ILE A 114 8.28 -4.37 -11.81
C ILE A 114 9.30 -4.91 -10.84
N GLN A 115 10.39 -5.48 -11.36
CA GLN A 115 11.46 -6.07 -10.56
C GLN A 115 10.91 -7.03 -9.49
N GLY A 116 9.95 -7.86 -9.88
CA GLY A 116 9.36 -8.87 -9.00
C GLY A 116 8.18 -8.40 -8.16
N VAL A 117 7.79 -7.12 -8.24
CA VAL A 117 6.66 -6.56 -7.51
C VAL A 117 5.48 -6.38 -8.44
N LYS A 118 4.39 -7.10 -8.19
CA LYS A 118 3.15 -6.96 -8.97
C LYS A 118 2.32 -5.78 -8.47
N ILE A 119 1.95 -4.90 -9.37
CA ILE A 119 1.12 -3.74 -9.05
C ILE A 119 -0.35 -4.17 -9.07
N VAL A 120 -1.05 -3.99 -7.95
CA VAL A 120 -2.45 -4.44 -7.83
C VAL A 120 -3.35 -3.36 -7.26
N SER A 121 -4.60 -3.35 -7.74
CA SER A 121 -5.70 -2.65 -7.11
C SER A 121 -6.27 -3.49 -5.96
N GLY A 122 -7.16 -2.91 -5.15
CA GLY A 122 -7.85 -3.66 -4.11
C GLY A 122 -8.65 -4.83 -4.65
N VAL A 123 -9.36 -4.64 -5.77
CA VAL A 123 -10.15 -5.70 -6.41
C VAL A 123 -9.25 -6.85 -6.88
N MET A 124 -8.13 -6.53 -7.54
CA MET A 124 -7.19 -7.55 -8.00
C MET A 124 -6.59 -8.33 -6.83
N LEU A 125 -6.21 -7.63 -5.77
CA LEU A 125 -5.67 -8.27 -4.56
C LEU A 125 -6.71 -9.16 -3.90
N ALA A 126 -7.95 -8.70 -3.78
CA ALA A 126 -9.06 -9.48 -3.23
C ALA A 126 -9.29 -10.77 -4.03
N ASP A 127 -9.21 -10.71 -5.36
CA ASP A 127 -9.36 -11.88 -6.21
C ASP A 127 -8.23 -12.89 -5.98
N GLU A 128 -6.99 -12.44 -5.85
CA GLU A 128 -5.85 -13.33 -5.56
C GLU A 128 -5.98 -13.99 -4.19
N ILE A 129 -6.39 -13.22 -3.18
CA ILE A 129 -6.59 -13.71 -1.82
C ILE A 129 -7.73 -14.73 -1.77
N SER A 130 -8.83 -14.45 -2.45
CA SER A 130 -9.96 -15.36 -2.56
C SER A 130 -9.55 -16.70 -3.20
N ALA A 131 -8.73 -16.64 -4.24
CA ALA A 131 -8.22 -17.84 -4.91
C ALA A 131 -7.33 -18.69 -3.97
N LYS A 132 -6.72 -18.09 -2.96
CA LYS A 132 -5.93 -18.81 -1.94
C LYS A 132 -6.80 -19.41 -0.82
N GLY A 133 -8.07 -19.06 -0.76
CA GLY A 133 -8.97 -19.52 0.30
C GLY A 133 -8.82 -18.78 1.63
N TRP A 134 -8.27 -17.60 1.60
CA TRP A 134 -8.08 -16.78 2.81
C TRP A 134 -9.36 -16.07 3.26
#